data_95bfc5b951a52161178d24a017856d18
#
_entry.id   95bfc5b951a52161178d24a017856d18
#
_cell.length_a   1.000
_cell.length_b   1.000
_cell.length_c   1.000
_cell.angle_alpha   90.00
_cell.angle_beta   90.00
_cell.angle_gamma   90.00
#
_symmetry.space_group_name_H-M   'P 1'
#
loop_
_entity.id
_entity.type
_entity.pdbx_description
1 polymer ?
#
loop_
_entity_poly.entity_id
_entity_poly.type
_entity_poly.pdbx_seq_one_letter_code
_entity_poly.pdbx_strand_id
1 'polypeptide(L)'
;MARPSTNGGKQRVGARAWAPDVGGRPAGLLLPEGIADAAGWLRGLVAQWAAAEVAPGRLIPWLPVAFGLGIVGYFTADREPAWWATSMLALAGIAVAVLARRRPFGFPLALGFAAFALGLAMATLQTMRIQHPILQNSMASVSLAGFVEIREEREKSDRIVVRVQRFDAPSAAGVPDRVRVAVRKGSAPAVGSFVEFKARLSPPLQPLRPGGYDFARDMYFQRIGASGYVLGAVKVKAPPVAGGFWLRYATVVDDLREGIDKRMRAIIAGDNGSIASALITGKRDAISTPVNDAMYISSLAHVLSISGYHILCFPRFPQDEARASISLANPTRSTYST
;
A
#
# COMPACT_ATOMS: atom_id res chain seq x y z
N MET A 1 21.40 21.49 76.80
CA MET A 1 20.32 21.47 75.79
C MET A 1 20.94 21.13 74.47
N ALA A 2 20.81 19.86 74.07
CA ALA A 2 21.42 19.31 72.87
C ALA A 2 20.50 19.41 71.67
N ARG A 3 20.99 19.86 70.49
CA ARG A 3 20.30 19.81 69.20
C ARG A 3 20.58 18.46 68.58
N PRO A 4 19.57 17.77 67.99
CA PRO A 4 19.83 16.62 67.15
C PRO A 4 20.12 17.07 65.71
N SER A 5 21.22 16.54 65.16
CA SER A 5 21.59 16.64 63.72
C SER A 5 20.78 15.67 62.90
N THR A 6 19.98 16.17 61.98
CA THR A 6 19.31 15.35 60.96
C THR A 6 20.23 15.22 59.75
N ASN A 7 20.81 14.05 59.62
CA ASN A 7 21.63 13.65 58.48
C ASN A 7 20.71 13.11 57.39
N GLY A 8 20.34 13.95 56.41
CA GLY A 8 19.54 13.60 55.26
C GLY A 8 20.40 12.94 54.18
N GLY A 9 20.51 11.64 54.20
CA GLY A 9 21.17 10.90 53.15
C GLY A 9 20.39 10.99 51.83
N LYS A 10 20.90 11.75 50.89
CA LYS A 10 20.46 11.72 49.49
C LYS A 10 20.91 10.43 48.86
N GLN A 11 19.99 9.47 48.76
CA GLN A 11 20.17 8.31 47.88
C GLN A 11 20.29 8.80 46.41
N ARG A 12 21.50 8.87 45.91
CA ARG A 12 21.74 8.96 44.46
C ARG A 12 21.29 7.64 43.84
N VAL A 13 20.17 7.67 43.14
CA VAL A 13 19.79 6.61 42.18
C VAL A 13 20.84 6.65 41.10
N GLY A 14 21.80 5.74 41.22
CA GLY A 14 22.83 5.53 40.20
C GLY A 14 22.15 5.03 38.93
N ALA A 15 22.20 5.83 37.88
CA ALA A 15 21.95 5.36 36.55
C ALA A 15 22.93 4.21 36.27
N ARG A 16 22.44 2.98 36.28
CA ARG A 16 23.19 1.83 35.77
C ARG A 16 23.44 2.10 34.30
N ALA A 17 24.64 2.61 34.00
CA ALA A 17 25.16 2.62 32.66
C ALA A 17 25.16 1.18 32.15
N TRP A 18 24.43 0.94 31.08
CA TRP A 18 24.44 -0.30 30.32
C TRP A 18 25.78 -0.38 29.59
N ALA A 19 26.81 -0.82 30.32
CA ALA A 19 28.06 -1.22 29.72
C ALA A 19 27.94 -2.70 29.38
N PRO A 20 28.10 -3.11 28.11
CA PRO A 20 28.23 -4.52 27.80
C PRO A 20 29.48 -5.04 28.52
N ASP A 21 29.30 -6.14 29.26
CA ASP A 21 30.39 -6.83 29.94
C ASP A 21 31.34 -7.41 28.85
N VAL A 22 32.36 -6.65 28.48
CA VAL A 22 33.41 -7.01 27.50
C VAL A 22 34.57 -7.69 28.25
N GLY A 23 34.30 -8.29 29.41
CA GLY A 23 35.29 -8.90 30.32
C GLY A 23 35.63 -10.37 30.10
N GLY A 24 35.19 -11.00 29.01
CA GLY A 24 35.71 -12.29 28.59
C GLY A 24 36.93 -12.12 27.70
N ARG A 25 38.16 -12.22 28.24
CA ARG A 25 39.35 -12.40 27.40
C ARG A 25 39.10 -13.57 26.47
N PRO A 26 39.23 -13.43 25.14
CA PRO A 26 39.15 -14.56 24.24
C PRO A 26 40.25 -15.54 24.64
N ALA A 27 39.87 -16.77 25.02
CA ALA A 27 40.78 -17.85 25.18
C ALA A 27 41.71 -17.87 23.96
N GLY A 28 43.03 -17.85 24.20
CA GLY A 28 44.02 -17.59 23.18
C GLY A 28 43.75 -18.37 21.89
N LEU A 29 43.80 -17.64 20.76
CA LEU A 29 43.76 -18.19 19.42
C LEU A 29 44.96 -19.12 19.23
N LEU A 30 44.83 -20.37 19.70
CA LEU A 30 45.74 -21.45 19.29
C LEU A 30 45.40 -21.70 17.82
N LEU A 31 46.35 -21.36 16.95
CA LEU A 31 46.21 -21.64 15.52
C LEU A 31 46.28 -23.19 15.35
N PRO A 32 45.38 -23.77 14.53
CA PRO A 32 45.33 -25.20 14.31
C PRO A 32 46.61 -25.68 13.58
N GLU A 33 47.24 -26.74 14.09
CA GLU A 33 48.48 -27.32 13.52
C GLU A 33 48.22 -28.22 12.29
N GLY A 34 46.96 -28.47 11.91
CA GLY A 34 46.60 -29.29 10.77
C GLY A 34 45.30 -28.91 10.08
N ILE A 35 45.09 -29.32 8.81
CA ILE A 35 43.91 -29.01 8.00
C ILE A 35 42.62 -29.54 8.66
N ALA A 36 42.67 -30.70 9.34
CA ALA A 36 41.51 -31.26 10.02
C ALA A 36 41.14 -30.45 11.28
N ASP A 37 42.13 -29.92 11.99
CA ASP A 37 41.94 -29.06 13.18
C ASP A 37 41.46 -27.67 12.76
N ALA A 38 41.89 -27.16 11.59
CA ALA A 38 41.42 -25.92 11.02
C ALA A 38 39.91 -26.00 10.67
N ALA A 39 39.48 -27.14 10.14
CA ALA A 39 38.05 -27.34 9.84
C ALA A 39 37.18 -27.42 11.12
N GLY A 40 37.70 -28.07 12.17
CA GLY A 40 37.04 -28.13 13.49
C GLY A 40 36.97 -26.77 14.16
N TRP A 41 38.07 -26.00 14.11
CA TRP A 41 38.14 -24.63 14.64
C TRP A 41 37.19 -23.69 13.91
N LEU A 42 37.19 -23.71 12.56
CA LEU A 42 36.26 -22.92 11.74
C LEU A 42 34.79 -23.26 12.04
N ARG A 43 34.45 -24.53 12.17
CA ARG A 43 33.10 -24.98 12.58
C ARG A 43 32.73 -24.45 13.96
N GLY A 44 33.67 -24.49 14.94
CA GLY A 44 33.48 -23.94 16.27
C GLY A 44 33.28 -22.44 16.27
N LEU A 45 34.07 -21.70 15.47
CA LEU A 45 33.97 -20.25 15.32
C LEU A 45 32.63 -19.85 14.67
N VAL A 46 32.26 -20.52 13.58
CA VAL A 46 30.99 -20.30 12.89
C VAL A 46 29.81 -20.64 13.82
N ALA A 47 29.89 -21.73 14.58
CA ALA A 47 28.86 -22.09 15.54
C ALA A 47 28.71 -21.06 16.66
N GLN A 48 29.81 -20.50 17.17
CA GLN A 48 29.79 -19.42 18.17
C GLN A 48 29.19 -18.12 17.61
N TRP A 49 29.59 -17.73 16.42
CA TRP A 49 28.98 -16.56 15.75
C TRP A 49 27.49 -16.78 15.46
N ALA A 50 27.12 -17.94 14.92
CA ALA A 50 25.74 -18.31 14.71
C ALA A 50 24.93 -18.30 16.01
N ALA A 51 25.50 -18.83 17.12
CA ALA A 51 24.83 -18.78 18.41
C ALA A 51 24.67 -17.36 18.96
N ALA A 52 25.66 -16.48 18.73
CA ALA A 52 25.57 -15.09 19.12
C ALA A 52 24.50 -14.31 18.30
N GLU A 53 24.38 -14.61 17.01
CA GLU A 53 23.37 -14.00 16.13
C GLU A 53 21.94 -14.54 16.38
N VAL A 54 21.82 -15.79 16.81
CA VAL A 54 20.54 -16.45 17.15
C VAL A 54 20.03 -16.06 18.54
N ALA A 55 20.79 -15.21 19.29
CA ALA A 55 20.35 -14.74 20.61
C ALA A 55 18.91 -14.18 20.57
N PRO A 56 18.11 -14.40 21.64
CA PRO A 56 16.72 -13.96 21.69
C PRO A 56 16.55 -12.47 21.35
N GLY A 57 15.74 -12.17 20.36
CA GLY A 57 15.43 -10.81 19.92
C GLY A 57 16.27 -10.26 18.75
N ARG A 58 17.45 -10.78 18.45
CA ARG A 58 18.30 -10.29 17.35
C ARG A 58 17.75 -10.58 15.95
N LEU A 59 17.03 -11.69 15.80
CA LEU A 59 16.45 -12.10 14.51
C LEU A 59 15.07 -11.52 14.22
N ILE A 60 14.43 -10.85 15.20
CA ILE A 60 13.12 -10.21 15.00
C ILE A 60 13.12 -9.19 13.84
N PRO A 61 14.14 -8.31 13.68
CA PRO A 61 14.18 -7.35 12.56
C PRO A 61 14.25 -8.01 11.17
N TRP A 62 14.67 -9.27 11.09
CA TRP A 62 14.76 -10.01 9.82
C TRP A 62 13.43 -10.64 9.39
N LEU A 63 12.44 -10.75 10.28
CA LEU A 63 11.12 -11.28 9.94
C LEU A 63 10.40 -10.42 8.89
N PRO A 64 10.34 -9.06 8.99
CA PRO A 64 9.79 -8.23 7.94
C PRO A 64 10.55 -8.37 6.61
N VAL A 65 11.88 -8.57 6.66
CA VAL A 65 12.70 -8.79 5.46
C VAL A 65 12.32 -10.11 4.80
N ALA A 66 12.23 -11.20 5.56
CA ALA A 66 11.82 -12.51 5.03
C ALA A 66 10.39 -12.45 4.46
N PHE A 67 9.47 -11.78 5.14
CA PHE A 67 8.11 -11.55 4.67
C PHE A 67 8.10 -10.74 3.36
N GLY A 68 8.88 -9.66 3.29
CA GLY A 68 9.04 -8.85 2.08
C GLY A 68 9.61 -9.64 0.90
N LEU A 69 10.60 -10.51 1.15
CA LEU A 69 11.15 -11.42 0.15
C LEU A 69 10.08 -12.40 -0.38
N GLY A 70 9.15 -12.84 0.46
CA GLY A 70 8.00 -13.64 0.03
C GLY A 70 7.09 -12.88 -0.94
N ILE A 71 6.83 -11.60 -0.67
CA ILE A 71 6.07 -10.72 -1.59
C ILE A 71 6.83 -10.54 -2.90
N VAL A 72 8.14 -10.26 -2.84
CA VAL A 72 8.97 -10.15 -4.05
C VAL A 72 8.95 -11.44 -4.85
N GLY A 73 9.04 -12.60 -4.19
CA GLY A 73 8.96 -13.91 -4.83
C GLY A 73 7.65 -14.12 -5.60
N TYR A 74 6.53 -13.61 -5.09
CA TYR A 74 5.26 -13.62 -5.83
C TYR A 74 5.35 -12.80 -7.12
N PHE A 75 5.90 -11.58 -7.06
CA PHE A 75 5.96 -10.68 -8.21
C PHE A 75 7.04 -11.05 -9.25
N THR A 76 7.99 -11.91 -8.89
CA THR A 76 9.02 -12.44 -9.81
C THR A 76 8.63 -13.78 -10.44
N ALA A 77 7.53 -14.39 -9.99
CA ALA A 77 7.05 -15.65 -10.56
C ALA A 77 6.45 -15.42 -11.95
N ASP A 78 6.82 -16.26 -12.93
CA ASP A 78 6.30 -16.19 -14.31
C ASP A 78 4.80 -16.52 -14.39
N ARG A 79 4.27 -17.23 -13.41
CA ARG A 79 2.85 -17.63 -13.34
C ARG A 79 2.31 -17.36 -11.96
N GLU A 80 1.04 -17.00 -11.88
CA GLU A 80 0.36 -16.81 -10.62
C GLU A 80 0.32 -18.12 -9.81
N PRO A 81 0.90 -18.15 -8.60
CA PRO A 81 0.82 -19.31 -7.73
C PRO A 81 -0.63 -19.59 -7.31
N ALA A 82 -1.02 -20.86 -7.27
CA ALA A 82 -2.34 -21.23 -6.78
C ALA A 82 -2.49 -20.81 -5.31
N TRP A 83 -3.57 -20.11 -4.97
CA TRP A 83 -3.80 -19.56 -3.62
C TRP A 83 -3.81 -20.62 -2.53
N TRP A 84 -4.35 -21.82 -2.82
CA TRP A 84 -4.37 -22.94 -1.87
C TRP A 84 -2.94 -23.46 -1.61
N ALA A 85 -2.07 -23.49 -2.63
CA ALA A 85 -0.70 -23.96 -2.49
C ALA A 85 0.13 -23.02 -1.61
N THR A 86 0.03 -21.71 -1.83
CA THR A 86 0.73 -20.70 -1.01
C THR A 86 0.21 -20.67 0.42
N SER A 87 -1.11 -20.83 0.60
CA SER A 87 -1.72 -20.92 1.94
C SER A 87 -1.29 -22.19 2.69
N MET A 88 -1.25 -23.35 2.02
CA MET A 88 -0.75 -24.59 2.62
C MET A 88 0.73 -24.48 2.97
N LEU A 89 1.54 -23.86 2.12
CA LEU A 89 2.97 -23.62 2.39
C LEU A 89 3.15 -22.76 3.64
N ALA A 90 2.35 -21.70 3.80
CA ALA A 90 2.37 -20.83 4.97
C ALA A 90 1.98 -21.61 6.24
N LEU A 91 0.90 -22.39 6.19
CA LEU A 91 0.47 -23.21 7.31
C LEU A 91 1.52 -24.27 7.70
N ALA A 92 2.12 -24.94 6.70
CA ALA A 92 3.19 -25.89 6.93
C ALA A 92 4.42 -25.22 7.56
N GLY A 93 4.82 -24.04 7.07
CA GLY A 93 5.91 -23.25 7.64
C GLY A 93 5.66 -22.87 9.10
N ILE A 94 4.44 -22.45 9.44
CA ILE A 94 4.03 -22.15 10.83
C ILE A 94 4.10 -23.43 11.69
N ALA A 95 3.57 -24.55 11.19
CA ALA A 95 3.60 -25.82 11.91
C ALA A 95 5.05 -26.28 12.20
N VAL A 96 5.95 -26.19 11.20
CA VAL A 96 7.37 -26.50 11.39
C VAL A 96 8.02 -25.55 12.40
N ALA A 97 7.72 -24.26 12.37
CA ALA A 97 8.22 -23.30 13.35
C ALA A 97 7.77 -23.65 14.78
N VAL A 98 6.48 -24.02 14.95
CA VAL A 98 5.94 -24.46 16.25
C VAL A 98 6.60 -25.74 16.73
N LEU A 99 6.82 -26.74 15.86
CA LEU A 99 7.51 -28.00 16.20
C LEU A 99 8.98 -27.74 16.54
N ALA A 100 9.63 -26.85 15.82
CA ALA A 100 11.04 -26.49 16.02
C ALA A 100 11.27 -25.53 17.19
N ARG A 101 10.24 -25.05 17.90
CA ARG A 101 10.34 -24.01 18.96
C ARG A 101 11.37 -24.27 20.06
N ARG A 102 11.70 -25.54 20.29
CA ARG A 102 12.69 -25.95 21.29
C ARG A 102 14.10 -26.11 20.72
N ARG A 103 14.30 -25.96 19.41
CA ARG A 103 15.60 -26.12 18.74
C ARG A 103 16.24 -24.74 18.50
N PRO A 104 17.42 -24.47 19.09
CA PRO A 104 18.01 -23.13 19.08
C PRO A 104 18.29 -22.59 17.64
N PHE A 105 18.72 -23.46 16.74
CA PHE A 105 18.99 -23.07 15.33
C PHE A 105 17.81 -23.36 14.39
N GLY A 106 17.04 -24.39 14.65
CA GLY A 106 15.92 -24.80 13.80
C GLY A 106 14.75 -23.84 13.88
N PHE A 107 14.48 -23.27 15.06
CA PHE A 107 13.37 -22.35 15.27
C PHE A 107 13.48 -21.05 14.46
N PRO A 108 14.62 -20.31 14.50
CA PRO A 108 14.76 -19.08 13.71
C PRO A 108 14.67 -19.30 12.21
N LEU A 109 15.26 -20.39 11.70
CA LEU A 109 15.17 -20.73 10.27
C LEU A 109 13.74 -21.06 9.86
N ALA A 110 13.04 -21.88 10.67
CA ALA A 110 11.64 -22.22 10.42
C ALA A 110 10.73 -20.98 10.49
N LEU A 111 11.01 -20.05 11.42
CA LEU A 111 10.27 -18.81 11.58
C LEU A 111 10.50 -17.87 10.39
N GLY A 112 11.74 -17.75 9.90
CA GLY A 112 12.07 -16.99 8.68
C GLY A 112 11.37 -17.57 7.44
N PHE A 113 11.38 -18.90 7.30
CA PHE A 113 10.66 -19.57 6.22
C PHE A 113 9.13 -19.38 6.32
N ALA A 114 8.56 -19.46 7.53
CA ALA A 114 7.14 -19.19 7.76
C ALA A 114 6.78 -17.74 7.38
N ALA A 115 7.62 -16.77 7.76
CA ALA A 115 7.44 -15.37 7.39
C ALA A 115 7.50 -15.18 5.86
N PHE A 116 8.45 -15.81 5.17
CA PHE A 116 8.52 -15.81 3.70
C PHE A 116 7.26 -16.39 3.07
N ALA A 117 6.84 -17.57 3.50
CA ALA A 117 5.65 -18.25 2.99
C ALA A 117 4.36 -17.43 3.27
N LEU A 118 4.27 -16.77 4.43
CA LEU A 118 3.18 -15.84 4.73
C LEU A 118 3.18 -14.63 3.80
N GLY A 119 4.34 -14.06 3.49
CA GLY A 119 4.45 -12.96 2.52
C GLY A 119 3.95 -13.35 1.14
N LEU A 120 4.37 -14.54 0.66
CA LEU A 120 3.92 -15.11 -0.60
C LEU A 120 2.39 -15.35 -0.61
N ALA A 121 1.85 -15.98 0.44
CA ALA A 121 0.42 -16.24 0.57
C ALA A 121 -0.39 -14.95 0.66
N MET A 122 0.09 -13.96 1.40
CA MET A 122 -0.58 -12.65 1.53
C MET A 122 -0.64 -11.93 0.20
N ALA A 123 0.45 -11.91 -0.58
CA ALA A 123 0.48 -11.32 -1.91
C ALA A 123 -0.51 -12.02 -2.85
N THR A 124 -0.53 -13.36 -2.87
CA THR A 124 -1.47 -14.15 -3.68
C THR A 124 -2.92 -13.85 -3.31
N LEU A 125 -3.27 -13.90 -2.02
CA LEU A 125 -4.63 -13.63 -1.55
C LEU A 125 -5.06 -12.19 -1.82
N GLN A 126 -4.14 -11.22 -1.66
CA GLN A 126 -4.42 -9.82 -1.95
C GLN A 126 -4.70 -9.61 -3.45
N THR A 127 -3.93 -10.22 -4.33
CA THR A 127 -4.13 -10.13 -5.79
C THR A 127 -5.47 -10.76 -6.18
N MET A 128 -5.81 -11.93 -5.64
CA MET A 128 -7.13 -12.55 -5.87
C MET A 128 -8.30 -11.65 -5.46
N ARG A 129 -8.18 -10.99 -4.30
CA ARG A 129 -9.22 -10.06 -3.83
C ARG A 129 -9.38 -8.83 -4.71
N ILE A 130 -8.32 -8.42 -5.41
CA ILE A 130 -8.30 -7.24 -6.27
C ILE A 130 -8.77 -7.57 -7.69
N GLN A 131 -8.87 -8.85 -8.07
CA GLN A 131 -9.32 -9.24 -9.40
C GLN A 131 -10.64 -8.56 -9.78
N HIS A 132 -10.62 -7.86 -10.92
CA HIS A 132 -11.76 -7.12 -11.45
C HIS A 132 -11.70 -7.14 -12.98
N PRO A 133 -12.83 -6.94 -13.66
CA PRO A 133 -12.86 -6.85 -15.11
C PRO A 133 -12.07 -5.63 -15.62
N ILE A 134 -11.19 -5.88 -16.59
CA ILE A 134 -10.44 -4.85 -17.30
C ILE A 134 -11.00 -4.72 -18.70
N LEU A 135 -11.16 -3.50 -19.18
CA LEU A 135 -11.59 -3.25 -20.54
C LEU A 135 -10.52 -3.77 -21.53
N GLN A 136 -10.93 -4.62 -22.48
CA GLN A 136 -10.02 -5.21 -23.44
C GLN A 136 -9.78 -4.30 -24.67
N ASN A 137 -10.85 -3.64 -25.12
CA ASN A 137 -10.84 -2.84 -26.33
C ASN A 137 -11.25 -1.38 -26.04
N SER A 138 -10.72 -0.43 -26.83
CA SER A 138 -11.12 0.97 -26.74
C SER A 138 -12.55 1.15 -27.23
N MET A 139 -13.32 1.95 -26.48
CA MET A 139 -14.70 2.29 -26.78
C MET A 139 -14.82 3.80 -27.06
N ALA A 140 -15.32 4.17 -28.22
CA ALA A 140 -15.38 5.55 -28.66
C ALA A 140 -16.42 6.39 -27.88
N SER A 141 -17.54 5.78 -27.47
CA SER A 141 -18.60 6.45 -26.70
C SER A 141 -19.37 5.44 -25.87
N VAL A 142 -19.30 5.58 -24.55
CA VAL A 142 -20.00 4.73 -23.59
C VAL A 142 -20.74 5.62 -22.61
N SER A 143 -22.02 5.35 -22.36
CA SER A 143 -22.77 5.98 -21.28
C SER A 143 -22.52 5.24 -19.97
N LEU A 144 -22.12 5.98 -18.95
CA LEU A 144 -21.93 5.40 -17.63
C LEU A 144 -22.49 6.30 -16.55
N ALA A 145 -22.91 5.65 -15.46
CA ALA A 145 -23.34 6.33 -14.26
C ALA A 145 -22.71 5.67 -13.03
N GLY A 146 -22.36 6.47 -12.04
CA GLY A 146 -21.71 5.98 -10.84
C GLY A 146 -21.35 7.05 -9.84
N PHE A 147 -20.70 6.65 -8.76
CA PHE A 147 -20.27 7.55 -7.70
C PHE A 147 -18.83 8.02 -7.91
N VAL A 148 -18.58 9.30 -7.74
CA VAL A 148 -17.23 9.86 -7.71
C VAL A 148 -16.57 9.47 -6.38
N GLU A 149 -15.48 8.71 -6.45
CA GLU A 149 -14.71 8.28 -5.27
C GLU A 149 -13.46 9.13 -5.05
N ILE A 150 -12.83 9.59 -6.12
CA ILE A 150 -11.60 10.39 -6.07
C ILE A 150 -11.73 11.54 -7.06
N ARG A 151 -11.30 12.72 -6.63
CA ARG A 151 -11.16 13.92 -7.44
C ARG A 151 -9.72 14.43 -7.35
N GLU A 152 -9.07 14.62 -8.48
CA GLU A 152 -7.73 15.18 -8.61
C GLU A 152 -7.81 16.43 -9.49
N GLU A 153 -7.36 17.56 -8.96
CA GLU A 153 -7.26 18.80 -9.72
C GLU A 153 -5.88 18.88 -10.37
N ARG A 154 -5.81 18.96 -11.69
CA ARG A 154 -4.55 19.06 -12.42
C ARG A 154 -4.47 20.39 -13.18
N GLU A 155 -3.28 20.75 -13.63
CA GLU A 155 -3.03 22.01 -14.30
C GLU A 155 -3.90 22.21 -15.56
N LYS A 156 -3.99 21.19 -16.41
CA LYS A 156 -4.68 21.26 -17.72
C LYS A 156 -6.10 20.70 -17.71
N SER A 157 -6.40 19.72 -16.86
CA SER A 157 -7.70 19.06 -16.79
C SER A 157 -7.85 18.42 -15.40
N ASP A 158 -9.06 18.35 -14.90
CA ASP A 158 -9.33 17.59 -13.70
C ASP A 158 -9.48 16.11 -14.03
N ARG A 159 -9.30 15.26 -13.04
CA ARG A 159 -9.45 13.83 -13.17
C ARG A 159 -10.34 13.30 -12.07
N ILE A 160 -11.25 12.40 -12.43
CA ILE A 160 -12.13 11.74 -11.47
C ILE A 160 -12.02 10.23 -11.61
N VAL A 161 -12.13 9.53 -10.48
CA VAL A 161 -12.33 8.08 -10.44
C VAL A 161 -13.77 7.82 -10.04
N VAL A 162 -14.48 7.12 -10.90
CA VAL A 162 -15.91 6.83 -10.74
C VAL A 162 -16.08 5.34 -10.51
N ARG A 163 -16.75 4.97 -9.41
CA ARG A 163 -17.24 3.61 -9.17
C ARG A 163 -18.49 3.39 -10.00
N VAL A 164 -18.41 2.50 -10.96
CA VAL A 164 -19.45 2.27 -11.96
C VAL A 164 -20.64 1.55 -11.34
N GLN A 165 -21.85 2.08 -11.55
CA GLN A 165 -23.13 1.47 -11.19
C GLN A 165 -23.90 1.03 -12.43
N ARG A 166 -23.81 1.80 -13.49
CA ARG A 166 -24.43 1.50 -14.80
C ARG A 166 -23.38 1.71 -15.90
N PHE A 167 -23.33 0.78 -16.81
CA PHE A 167 -22.41 0.78 -17.93
C PHE A 167 -23.14 0.30 -19.17
N ASP A 168 -23.49 1.23 -20.05
CA ASP A 168 -24.24 0.93 -21.26
C ASP A 168 -23.27 0.78 -22.44
N ALA A 169 -22.73 -0.43 -22.59
CA ALA A 169 -21.89 -0.80 -23.73
C ALA A 169 -22.28 -2.18 -24.26
N PRO A 170 -22.73 -2.29 -25.50
CA PRO A 170 -23.21 -3.57 -26.06
C PRO A 170 -22.15 -4.64 -26.25
N SER A 171 -20.87 -4.28 -26.25
CA SER A 171 -19.76 -5.19 -26.58
C SER A 171 -18.76 -5.41 -25.42
N ALA A 172 -19.06 -5.05 -24.18
CA ALA A 172 -18.11 -5.19 -23.10
C ALA A 172 -18.05 -6.62 -22.58
N ALA A 173 -16.89 -7.25 -22.62
CA ALA A 173 -16.62 -8.56 -22.02
C ALA A 173 -16.71 -8.55 -20.48
N GLY A 174 -16.85 -7.37 -19.85
CA GLY A 174 -17.03 -7.16 -18.42
C GLY A 174 -17.19 -5.68 -18.09
N VAL A 175 -17.97 -5.39 -17.05
CA VAL A 175 -18.15 -4.02 -16.55
C VAL A 175 -17.00 -3.72 -15.60
N PRO A 176 -16.16 -2.69 -15.86
CA PRO A 176 -15.11 -2.31 -14.93
C PRO A 176 -15.68 -1.78 -13.62
N ASP A 177 -15.10 -2.19 -12.48
CA ASP A 177 -15.55 -1.72 -11.15
C ASP A 177 -15.39 -0.19 -11.03
N ARG A 178 -14.25 0.31 -11.52
CA ARG A 178 -13.89 1.72 -11.51
C ARG A 178 -13.35 2.17 -12.85
N VAL A 179 -13.65 3.39 -13.20
CA VAL A 179 -13.08 4.06 -14.38
C VAL A 179 -12.42 5.37 -13.95
N ARG A 180 -11.28 5.66 -14.56
CA ARG A 180 -10.56 6.93 -14.39
C ARG A 180 -10.76 7.77 -15.62
N VAL A 181 -11.41 8.93 -15.49
CA VAL A 181 -11.67 9.81 -16.62
C VAL A 181 -11.18 11.22 -16.37
N ALA A 182 -10.63 11.82 -17.44
CA ALA A 182 -10.32 13.25 -17.46
C ALA A 182 -11.59 14.03 -17.76
N VAL A 183 -11.81 15.11 -17.02
CA VAL A 183 -12.88 16.09 -17.24
C VAL A 183 -12.28 17.46 -17.47
N ARG A 184 -13.08 18.38 -18.02
CA ARG A 184 -12.65 19.77 -18.22
C ARG A 184 -12.27 20.38 -16.87
N LYS A 185 -11.21 21.18 -16.84
CA LYS A 185 -10.76 21.89 -15.62
C LYS A 185 -11.91 22.69 -14.98
N GLY A 186 -12.08 22.55 -13.67
CA GLY A 186 -13.12 23.20 -12.89
C GLY A 186 -14.52 22.58 -13.03
N SER A 187 -14.68 21.50 -13.82
CA SER A 187 -15.98 20.83 -13.99
C SER A 187 -16.08 19.49 -13.26
N ALA A 188 -15.07 19.12 -12.46
CA ALA A 188 -15.07 17.89 -11.69
C ALA A 188 -16.09 17.96 -10.55
N PRO A 189 -17.07 17.04 -10.50
CA PRO A 189 -18.01 16.95 -9.39
C PRO A 189 -17.31 16.59 -8.07
N ALA A 190 -17.93 16.96 -6.95
CA ALA A 190 -17.43 16.62 -5.62
C ALA A 190 -17.44 15.11 -5.39
N VAL A 191 -16.53 14.63 -4.52
CA VAL A 191 -16.50 13.25 -4.06
C VAL A 191 -17.83 12.89 -3.40
N GLY A 192 -18.34 11.69 -3.65
CA GLY A 192 -19.66 11.24 -3.18
C GLY A 192 -20.82 11.57 -4.11
N SER A 193 -20.64 12.47 -5.10
CA SER A 193 -21.69 12.78 -6.07
C SER A 193 -21.98 11.60 -6.99
N PHE A 194 -23.26 11.36 -7.28
CA PHE A 194 -23.68 10.42 -8.32
C PHE A 194 -23.74 11.15 -9.66
N VAL A 195 -23.02 10.64 -10.64
CA VAL A 195 -22.81 11.28 -11.94
C VAL A 195 -23.23 10.39 -13.09
N GLU A 196 -23.73 11.00 -14.15
CA GLU A 196 -24.02 10.37 -15.44
C GLU A 196 -23.34 11.16 -16.56
N PHE A 197 -22.60 10.48 -17.42
CA PHE A 197 -21.87 11.09 -18.52
C PHE A 197 -21.56 10.07 -19.63
N LYS A 198 -21.19 10.59 -20.79
CA LYS A 198 -20.61 9.80 -21.87
C LYS A 198 -19.09 9.96 -21.85
N ALA A 199 -18.38 8.88 -22.06
CA ALA A 199 -16.93 8.88 -22.10
C ALA A 199 -16.37 8.04 -23.25
N ARG A 200 -15.21 8.44 -23.73
CA ARG A 200 -14.34 7.56 -24.50
C ARG A 200 -13.43 6.82 -23.52
N LEU A 201 -13.44 5.50 -23.57
CA LEU A 201 -12.66 4.66 -22.68
C LEU A 201 -11.65 3.83 -23.46
N SER A 202 -10.50 3.62 -22.84
CA SER A 202 -9.44 2.77 -23.34
C SER A 202 -8.97 1.85 -22.22
N PRO A 203 -8.44 0.66 -22.54
CA PRO A 203 -7.77 -0.19 -21.57
C PRO A 203 -6.63 0.58 -20.87
N PRO A 204 -6.25 0.17 -19.66
CA PRO A 204 -5.09 0.72 -18.99
C PRO A 204 -3.83 0.61 -19.87
N LEU A 205 -3.03 1.70 -19.88
CA LEU A 205 -1.84 1.77 -20.72
C LEU A 205 -0.76 0.85 -20.20
N GLN A 206 -0.35 -0.12 -21.03
CA GLN A 206 0.77 -1.00 -20.75
C GLN A 206 2.12 -0.27 -20.85
N PRO A 207 3.21 -0.83 -20.31
CA PRO A 207 4.54 -0.26 -20.44
C PRO A 207 4.92 -0.03 -21.90
N LEU A 208 5.33 1.18 -22.25
CA LEU A 208 5.76 1.52 -23.62
C LEU A 208 7.13 0.92 -23.99
N ARG A 209 7.91 0.52 -23.00
CA ARG A 209 9.26 -0.06 -23.16
C ARG A 209 9.45 -1.19 -22.18
N PRO A 210 10.21 -2.25 -22.53
CA PRO A 210 10.63 -3.26 -21.56
C PRO A 210 11.36 -2.60 -20.38
N GLY A 211 10.97 -2.94 -19.15
CA GLY A 211 11.52 -2.33 -17.93
C GLY A 211 11.02 -0.92 -17.63
N GLY A 212 10.11 -0.36 -18.44
CA GLY A 212 9.45 0.92 -18.16
C GLY A 212 8.42 0.82 -17.04
N TYR A 213 7.97 2.00 -16.55
CA TYR A 213 6.92 2.04 -15.54
C TYR A 213 5.59 1.47 -16.05
N ASP A 214 5.01 0.54 -15.31
CA ASP A 214 3.76 -0.13 -15.66
C ASP A 214 2.55 0.58 -15.03
N PHE A 215 1.97 1.50 -15.79
CA PHE A 215 0.75 2.21 -15.39
C PHE A 215 -0.47 1.28 -15.30
N ALA A 216 -0.54 0.23 -16.12
CA ALA A 216 -1.65 -0.72 -16.08
C ALA A 216 -1.65 -1.49 -14.76
N ARG A 217 -0.48 -1.89 -14.28
CA ARG A 217 -0.30 -2.54 -12.97
C ARG A 217 -0.73 -1.64 -11.82
N ASP A 218 -0.33 -0.35 -11.83
CA ASP A 218 -0.76 0.61 -10.82
C ASP A 218 -2.29 0.78 -10.80
N MET A 219 -2.91 0.93 -11.98
CA MET A 219 -4.36 0.99 -12.12
C MET A 219 -5.06 -0.29 -11.66
N TYR A 220 -4.47 -1.45 -11.95
CA TYR A 220 -5.00 -2.75 -11.53
C TYR A 220 -5.12 -2.83 -10.00
N PHE A 221 -4.07 -2.44 -9.27
CA PHE A 221 -4.10 -2.44 -7.81
C PHE A 221 -5.05 -1.39 -7.21
N GLN A 222 -5.43 -0.37 -7.99
CA GLN A 222 -6.47 0.59 -7.63
C GLN A 222 -7.87 0.16 -8.07
N ARG A 223 -8.03 -1.02 -8.69
CA ARG A 223 -9.26 -1.56 -9.28
C ARG A 223 -9.84 -0.69 -10.39
N ILE A 224 -9.00 0.00 -11.12
CA ILE A 224 -9.37 0.81 -12.26
C ILE A 224 -9.26 -0.03 -13.51
N GLY A 225 -10.40 -0.46 -14.06
CA GLY A 225 -10.43 -1.33 -15.24
C GLY A 225 -10.42 -0.59 -16.58
N ALA A 226 -10.60 0.73 -16.58
CA ALA A 226 -10.52 1.55 -17.80
C ALA A 226 -10.09 2.98 -17.49
N SER A 227 -9.47 3.63 -18.49
CA SER A 227 -9.11 5.03 -18.45
C SER A 227 -9.62 5.76 -19.69
N GLY A 228 -9.84 7.08 -19.58
CA GLY A 228 -10.32 7.85 -20.73
C GLY A 228 -10.64 9.30 -20.42
N TYR A 229 -11.54 9.86 -21.20
CA TYR A 229 -12.00 11.24 -21.01
C TYR A 229 -13.50 11.36 -21.28
N VAL A 230 -14.12 12.33 -20.63
CA VAL A 230 -15.54 12.60 -20.75
C VAL A 230 -15.85 13.32 -22.05
N LEU A 231 -16.93 12.89 -22.72
CA LEU A 231 -17.48 13.50 -23.91
C LEU A 231 -18.65 14.40 -23.50
N GLY A 232 -18.42 15.71 -23.48
CA GLY A 232 -19.45 16.69 -23.12
C GLY A 232 -19.52 16.99 -21.61
N ALA A 233 -20.71 17.21 -21.09
CA ALA A 233 -20.94 17.62 -19.71
C ALA A 233 -21.16 16.41 -18.77
N VAL A 234 -20.64 16.51 -17.54
CA VAL A 234 -20.98 15.60 -16.47
C VAL A 234 -22.26 16.06 -15.80
N LYS A 235 -23.27 15.21 -15.76
CA LYS A 235 -24.56 15.51 -15.12
C LYS A 235 -24.57 14.88 -13.71
N VAL A 236 -24.73 15.72 -12.71
CA VAL A 236 -24.95 15.25 -11.33
C VAL A 236 -26.42 14.88 -11.19
N LYS A 237 -26.73 13.68 -10.72
CA LYS A 237 -28.08 13.19 -10.50
C LYS A 237 -28.28 12.68 -9.07
N ALA A 238 -29.51 12.56 -8.67
CA ALA A 238 -29.84 11.88 -7.42
C ALA A 238 -29.45 10.39 -7.51
N PRO A 239 -28.78 9.84 -6.48
CA PRO A 239 -28.34 8.45 -6.51
C PRO A 239 -29.54 7.50 -6.39
N PRO A 240 -29.60 6.42 -7.18
CA PRO A 240 -30.67 5.43 -7.10
C PRO A 240 -30.55 4.57 -5.82
N VAL A 241 -29.33 4.46 -5.26
CA VAL A 241 -29.01 3.68 -4.06
C VAL A 241 -28.07 4.51 -3.19
N ALA A 242 -28.15 4.36 -1.88
CA ALA A 242 -27.22 5.01 -0.96
C ALA A 242 -25.78 4.56 -1.23
N GLY A 243 -24.83 5.48 -1.22
CA GLY A 243 -23.42 5.26 -1.58
C GLY A 243 -22.60 4.40 -0.62
N GLY A 244 -23.20 3.89 0.48
CA GLY A 244 -22.55 3.09 1.50
C GLY A 244 -21.74 3.92 2.52
N PHE A 245 -21.36 3.27 3.63
CA PHE A 245 -20.63 3.91 4.73
C PHE A 245 -19.28 4.48 4.28
N TRP A 246 -18.52 3.71 3.51
CA TRP A 246 -17.17 4.10 3.06
C TRP A 246 -17.17 5.30 2.12
N LEU A 247 -18.18 5.42 1.26
CA LEU A 247 -18.29 6.59 0.41
C LEU A 247 -18.61 7.84 1.23
N ARG A 248 -19.49 7.74 2.23
CA ARG A 248 -19.78 8.85 3.17
C ARG A 248 -18.53 9.27 3.93
N TYR A 249 -17.76 8.29 4.43
CA TYR A 249 -16.50 8.56 5.09
C TYR A 249 -15.52 9.29 4.14
N ALA A 250 -15.35 8.80 2.92
CA ALA A 250 -14.51 9.44 1.91
C ALA A 250 -14.95 10.88 1.62
N THR A 251 -16.27 11.13 1.53
CA THR A 251 -16.82 12.46 1.31
C THR A 251 -16.47 13.40 2.47
N VAL A 252 -16.70 12.99 3.72
CA VAL A 252 -16.38 13.81 4.90
C VAL A 252 -14.90 14.16 4.95
N VAL A 253 -14.03 13.21 4.64
CA VAL A 253 -12.58 13.47 4.65
C VAL A 253 -12.16 14.34 3.48
N ASP A 254 -12.76 14.18 2.30
CA ASP A 254 -12.46 15.05 1.16
C ASP A 254 -12.94 16.48 1.43
N ASP A 255 -14.13 16.67 2.00
CA ASP A 255 -14.65 17.97 2.41
C ASP A 255 -13.75 18.64 3.45
N LEU A 256 -13.24 17.88 4.43
CA LEU A 256 -12.29 18.39 5.42
C LEU A 256 -10.98 18.83 4.76
N ARG A 257 -10.42 18.03 3.86
CA ARG A 257 -9.21 18.37 3.09
C ARG A 257 -9.42 19.62 2.23
N GLU A 258 -10.54 19.68 1.55
CA GLU A 258 -10.91 20.83 0.72
C GLU A 258 -11.05 22.10 1.58
N GLY A 259 -11.66 21.98 2.77
CA GLY A 259 -11.79 23.08 3.71
C GLY A 259 -10.42 23.58 4.22
N ILE A 260 -9.50 22.67 4.55
CA ILE A 260 -8.13 23.01 4.95
C ILE A 260 -7.38 23.67 3.80
N ASP A 261 -7.44 23.07 2.60
CA ASP A 261 -6.77 23.58 1.41
C ASP A 261 -7.20 25.00 1.07
N LYS A 262 -8.51 25.28 1.05
CA LYS A 262 -9.05 26.61 0.81
C LYS A 262 -8.58 27.64 1.83
N ARG A 263 -8.59 27.29 3.13
CA ARG A 263 -8.12 28.17 4.19
C ARG A 263 -6.62 28.46 4.08
N MET A 264 -5.81 27.44 3.81
CA MET A 264 -4.36 27.60 3.66
C MET A 264 -4.03 28.52 2.49
N ARG A 265 -4.64 28.33 1.33
CA ARG A 265 -4.42 29.16 0.15
C ARG A 265 -5.00 30.58 0.28
N ALA A 266 -6.02 30.78 1.11
CA ALA A 266 -6.54 32.11 1.39
C ALA A 266 -5.59 32.93 2.28
N ILE A 267 -4.84 32.27 3.17
CA ILE A 267 -3.90 32.93 4.07
C ILE A 267 -2.52 33.08 3.43
N ILE A 268 -2.05 32.03 2.76
CA ILE A 268 -0.73 31.98 2.12
C ILE A 268 -0.94 31.97 0.61
N ALA A 269 -0.64 33.08 -0.04
CA ALA A 269 -0.83 33.19 -1.49
C ALA A 269 0.24 32.44 -2.29
N GLY A 270 -0.12 32.04 -3.52
CA GLY A 270 0.79 31.46 -4.49
C GLY A 270 1.24 30.04 -4.17
N ASP A 271 2.40 29.65 -4.71
CA ASP A 271 2.95 28.29 -4.60
C ASP A 271 3.27 27.89 -3.17
N ASN A 272 3.64 28.85 -2.30
CA ASN A 272 3.90 28.58 -0.88
C ASN A 272 2.65 28.01 -0.17
N GLY A 273 1.46 28.57 -0.48
CA GLY A 273 0.19 28.08 0.05
C GLY A 273 -0.14 26.68 -0.48
N SER A 274 0.16 26.43 -1.76
CA SER A 274 -0.04 25.12 -2.39
C SER A 274 0.89 24.05 -1.78
N ILE A 275 2.16 24.38 -1.51
CA ILE A 275 3.11 23.50 -0.82
C ILE A 275 2.66 23.23 0.61
N ALA A 276 2.32 24.29 1.36
CA ALA A 276 1.84 24.14 2.76
C ALA A 276 0.58 23.27 2.84
N SER A 277 -0.38 23.48 1.92
CA SER A 277 -1.56 22.64 1.81
C SER A 277 -1.20 21.19 1.45
N ALA A 278 -0.29 20.98 0.49
CA ALA A 278 0.15 19.64 0.10
C ALA A 278 0.79 18.87 1.26
N LEU A 279 1.57 19.54 2.09
CA LEU A 279 2.20 18.94 3.28
C LEU A 279 1.16 18.47 4.33
N ILE A 280 0.05 19.17 4.47
CA ILE A 280 -0.98 18.83 5.44
C ILE A 280 -2.02 17.88 4.85
N THR A 281 -2.56 18.21 3.67
CA THR A 281 -3.71 17.49 3.08
C THR A 281 -3.32 16.37 2.13
N GLY A 282 -2.07 16.35 1.66
CA GLY A 282 -1.60 15.46 0.60
C GLY A 282 -2.03 15.87 -0.81
N LYS A 283 -2.75 16.96 -1.00
CA LYS A 283 -3.17 17.48 -2.31
C LYS A 283 -2.00 18.21 -2.98
N ARG A 284 -1.27 17.54 -3.87
CA ARG A 284 -0.10 18.10 -4.58
C ARG A 284 -0.46 18.72 -5.92
N ASP A 285 -1.67 18.50 -6.39
CA ASP A 285 -2.10 18.83 -7.75
C ASP A 285 -2.17 20.34 -8.00
N ALA A 286 -2.17 21.15 -6.94
CA ALA A 286 -2.19 22.61 -7.00
C ALA A 286 -0.79 23.26 -7.05
N ILE A 287 0.28 22.48 -6.89
CA ILE A 287 1.66 22.98 -7.01
C ILE A 287 1.96 23.18 -8.49
N SER A 288 2.48 24.36 -8.83
CA SER A 288 2.83 24.64 -10.23
C SER A 288 3.93 23.73 -10.76
N THR A 289 3.91 23.43 -12.06
CA THR A 289 4.91 22.56 -12.69
C THR A 289 6.34 23.04 -12.46
N PRO A 290 6.70 24.34 -12.58
CA PRO A 290 8.08 24.80 -12.32
C PRO A 290 8.56 24.53 -10.88
N VAL A 291 7.68 24.72 -9.90
CA VAL A 291 8.00 24.47 -8.49
C VAL A 291 8.13 22.97 -8.23
N ASN A 292 7.26 22.17 -8.80
CA ASN A 292 7.33 20.71 -8.69
C ASN A 292 8.66 20.18 -9.28
N ASP A 293 9.07 20.66 -10.45
CA ASP A 293 10.34 20.31 -11.10
C ASP A 293 11.54 20.75 -10.25
N ALA A 294 11.51 21.97 -9.68
CA ALA A 294 12.56 22.43 -8.77
C ALA A 294 12.66 21.55 -7.53
N MET A 295 11.54 21.06 -6.98
CA MET A 295 11.54 20.13 -5.85
C MET A 295 12.09 18.75 -6.23
N TYR A 296 11.87 18.27 -7.44
CA TYR A 296 12.50 17.03 -7.93
C TYR A 296 14.01 17.19 -8.07
N ILE A 297 14.47 18.29 -8.68
CA ILE A 297 15.91 18.58 -8.86
C ILE A 297 16.61 18.72 -7.51
N SER A 298 15.99 19.38 -6.54
CA SER A 298 16.54 19.57 -5.18
C SER A 298 16.38 18.36 -4.26
N SER A 299 15.81 17.23 -4.75
CA SER A 299 15.49 16.03 -3.96
C SER A 299 14.48 16.25 -2.82
N LEU A 300 13.77 17.38 -2.79
CA LEU A 300 12.75 17.66 -1.78
C LEU A 300 11.38 17.05 -2.10
N ALA A 301 11.18 16.53 -3.30
CA ALA A 301 9.92 15.91 -3.70
C ALA A 301 9.48 14.75 -2.80
N HIS A 302 10.43 14.01 -2.17
CA HIS A 302 10.12 12.94 -1.24
C HIS A 302 9.47 13.43 0.06
N VAL A 303 9.81 14.65 0.52
CA VAL A 303 9.20 15.26 1.72
C VAL A 303 7.70 15.46 1.53
N LEU A 304 7.29 15.94 0.35
CA LEU A 304 5.88 16.04 -0.03
C LEU A 304 5.18 14.66 -0.10
N SER A 305 5.94 13.61 -0.44
CA SER A 305 5.40 12.26 -0.54
C SER A 305 5.12 11.66 0.82
N ILE A 306 6.01 11.86 1.79
CA ILE A 306 5.92 11.25 3.13
C ILE A 306 4.87 11.95 3.99
N SER A 307 4.86 13.29 4.02
CA SER A 307 3.97 14.06 4.91
C SER A 307 2.48 13.88 4.57
N GLY A 308 2.12 13.82 3.29
CA GLY A 308 0.74 13.56 2.86
C GLY A 308 0.27 12.12 3.07
N TYR A 309 1.20 11.17 3.21
CA TYR A 309 0.87 9.75 3.32
C TYR A 309 0.18 9.39 4.65
N HIS A 310 0.51 10.08 5.73
CA HIS A 310 -0.08 9.83 7.05
C HIS A 310 -1.57 10.16 7.14
N ILE A 311 -2.05 11.14 6.37
CA ILE A 311 -3.48 11.47 6.29
C ILE A 311 -4.16 10.61 5.20
N LEU A 312 -3.35 10.04 4.29
CA LEU A 312 -3.78 9.15 3.21
C LEU A 312 -3.82 7.67 3.59
N CYS A 313 -3.43 7.28 4.81
CA CYS A 313 -3.66 5.92 5.31
C CYS A 313 -5.17 5.65 5.49
N PHE A 314 -5.89 5.83 4.37
CA PHE A 314 -7.26 5.37 4.27
C PHE A 314 -7.28 3.85 4.28
N PRO A 315 -8.18 3.24 5.04
CA PRO A 315 -8.53 1.86 4.79
C PRO A 315 -8.96 1.78 3.31
N ARG A 316 -8.22 1.03 2.52
CA ARG A 316 -8.66 0.64 1.19
C ARG A 316 -10.09 0.12 1.34
N PHE A 317 -11.02 0.65 0.57
CA PHE A 317 -12.41 0.26 0.61
C PHE A 317 -12.55 -1.25 0.78
N PRO A 318 -13.32 -1.75 1.78
CA PRO A 318 -13.61 -3.16 1.89
C PRO A 318 -14.32 -3.60 0.61
N GLN A 319 -13.85 -4.71 0.09
CA GLN A 319 -14.09 -5.13 -1.30
C GLN A 319 -15.46 -5.77 -1.50
N ASP A 320 -16.16 -6.06 -0.41
CA ASP A 320 -17.33 -6.94 -0.43
C ASP A 320 -18.65 -6.22 -0.74
N GLU A 321 -18.77 -4.94 -0.44
CA GLU A 321 -20.01 -4.19 -0.70
C GLU A 321 -20.25 -3.89 -2.19
N ALA A 322 -19.20 -3.80 -3.01
CA ALA A 322 -19.34 -3.51 -4.44
C ALA A 322 -19.99 -4.68 -5.21
N ARG A 323 -19.73 -5.93 -4.79
CA ARG A 323 -20.31 -7.13 -5.44
C ARG A 323 -21.78 -7.32 -5.12
N ALA A 324 -22.20 -7.01 -3.89
CA ALA A 324 -23.60 -7.12 -3.49
C ALA A 324 -24.49 -6.12 -4.24
N SER A 325 -24.01 -4.89 -4.47
CA SER A 325 -24.78 -3.85 -5.15
C SER A 325 -24.97 -4.13 -6.65
N ILE A 326 -23.98 -4.71 -7.33
CA ILE A 326 -24.05 -5.04 -8.76
C ILE A 326 -24.92 -6.27 -8.99
N SER A 327 -24.91 -7.25 -8.08
CA SER A 327 -25.75 -8.46 -8.16
C SER A 327 -27.24 -8.15 -8.00
N LEU A 328 -27.60 -7.18 -7.17
CA LEU A 328 -28.99 -6.77 -6.96
C LEU A 328 -29.54 -5.88 -8.10
N ALA A 329 -28.67 -5.24 -8.88
CA ALA A 329 -29.08 -4.35 -9.99
C ALA A 329 -29.29 -5.09 -11.33
N ASN A 330 -28.98 -6.39 -11.43
CA ASN A 330 -29.14 -7.14 -12.68
C ASN A 330 -29.83 -8.52 -12.45
N PRO A 331 -31.15 -8.56 -12.26
CA PRO A 331 -31.90 -9.81 -12.03
C PRO A 331 -32.00 -10.72 -13.27
N THR A 332 -31.48 -10.32 -14.43
CA THR A 332 -31.66 -11.06 -15.71
C THR A 332 -30.49 -11.98 -16.10
N ARG A 333 -29.55 -12.28 -15.18
CA ARG A 333 -28.45 -13.23 -15.45
C ARG A 333 -28.65 -14.63 -14.84
N SER A 334 -29.89 -15.11 -14.78
CA SER A 334 -30.15 -16.52 -14.52
C SER A 334 -30.94 -17.08 -15.72
N THR A 335 -30.27 -17.73 -16.60
CA THR A 335 -30.65 -18.73 -17.59
C THR A 335 -29.86 -18.57 -18.89
N TYR A 336 -28.69 -19.17 -18.94
CA TYR A 336 -28.12 -19.84 -20.12
C TYR A 336 -26.96 -20.70 -19.62
N SER A 337 -27.33 -21.90 -19.17
CA SER A 337 -26.47 -23.06 -19.05
C SER A 337 -27.09 -24.12 -19.94
N THR A 338 -26.57 -24.29 -21.08
CA THR A 338 -26.49 -25.58 -21.84
C THR A 338 -25.32 -25.45 -22.79
#